data_6b1ea35de17d0992e9ea3c283a2cc099
#
_entry.id   6b1ea35de17d0992e9ea3c283a2cc099
#
_cell.length_a   1.000
_cell.length_b   1.000
_cell.length_c   1.000
_cell.angle_alpha   90.00
_cell.angle_beta   90.00
_cell.angle_gamma   90.00
#
_symmetry.space_group_name_H-M   'P 1'
#
loop_
_entity.id
_entity.type
_entity.pdbx_description
1 polymer ?
#
loop_
_entity_poly.entity_id
_entity_poly.type
_entity_poly.pdbx_seq_one_letter_code
_entity_poly.pdbx_strand_id
1 'polypeptide(L)'
;CIRDRGDIYERGFSTKNGSVRTPQSIQSYATLATIVFQTNQNEQHGGQSIPAFDHFMAPGVLKTFRRHLTDMTLFLCGVRGGVTLERAELKALVAEHVPTIEPCETAVGRLFAALRQSGVEVADEDIRRIWRQAYDTTRRETHQAMEGFIHNLNTMHSRGGNQVVFSSVNYGTDFSPEGRMVIRELLSATIEGLGHGEVPVFPIQIFKVKEGVSWSEEDYAAAVKDFDKALAGEIKFKTPNFDLLIEACRTTSVALFPNFMFLDAPFNRHEKWRIDDPDRFRYEVATMGCRTRVFENLHGEKSSWGRGNLSFT
;
A
#
# COMPACT_ATOMS: atom_id res chain seq x y z
N CYS A 1 -0.62 -7.29 -18.19
CA CYS A 1 -0.88 -5.87 -18.05
C CYS A 1 -2.25 -5.59 -17.49
N ILE A 2 -2.31 -4.93 -16.38
CA ILE A 2 -3.59 -4.60 -15.76
C ILE A 2 -3.90 -3.18 -16.18
N ARG A 3 -4.74 -3.06 -17.19
CA ARG A 3 -5.00 -1.81 -17.88
C ARG A 3 -5.73 -0.78 -17.02
N ASP A 4 -6.52 -1.20 -16.05
CA ASP A 4 -7.30 -0.29 -15.20
C ASP A 4 -7.47 -0.89 -13.80
N ARG A 5 -6.41 -0.80 -12.99
CA ARG A 5 -6.46 -1.29 -11.60
C ARG A 5 -7.44 -0.52 -10.75
N GLY A 6 -7.63 0.77 -10.98
CA GLY A 6 -8.70 1.53 -10.36
C GLY A 6 -10.05 0.84 -10.56
N ASP A 7 -10.39 0.51 -11.79
CA ASP A 7 -11.65 -0.18 -12.11
C ASP A 7 -11.77 -1.57 -11.47
N ILE A 8 -10.68 -2.35 -11.43
CA ILE A 8 -10.70 -3.69 -10.81
C ILE A 8 -10.94 -3.60 -9.30
N TYR A 9 -10.31 -2.65 -8.62
CA TYR A 9 -10.49 -2.45 -7.19
C TYR A 9 -11.80 -1.76 -6.84
N GLU A 10 -12.37 -0.99 -7.76
CA GLU A 10 -13.65 -0.31 -7.57
C GLU A 10 -14.85 -1.15 -7.99
N ARG A 11 -14.75 -1.89 -9.08
CA ARG A 11 -15.88 -2.61 -9.69
C ARG A 11 -15.75 -4.14 -9.70
N GLY A 12 -14.57 -4.66 -9.35
CA GLY A 12 -14.26 -6.07 -9.55
C GLY A 12 -14.11 -6.42 -11.03
N PHE A 13 -14.07 -7.70 -11.36
CA PHE A 13 -14.05 -8.15 -12.75
C PHE A 13 -14.72 -9.51 -12.90
N SER A 14 -15.17 -9.80 -14.10
CA SER A 14 -15.77 -11.09 -14.47
C SER A 14 -14.85 -11.88 -15.40
N THR A 15 -14.74 -13.15 -15.13
CA THR A 15 -14.06 -14.14 -15.99
C THR A 15 -15.09 -15.12 -16.55
N LYS A 16 -14.69 -16.00 -17.48
CA LYS A 16 -15.55 -17.07 -17.95
C LYS A 16 -16.03 -18.01 -16.83
N ASN A 17 -15.27 -18.12 -15.75
CA ASN A 17 -15.51 -19.07 -14.66
C ASN A 17 -16.08 -18.41 -13.40
N GLY A 18 -16.35 -17.09 -13.39
CA GLY A 18 -16.89 -16.39 -12.25
C GLY A 18 -16.54 -14.92 -12.21
N SER A 19 -17.02 -14.24 -11.17
CA SER A 19 -16.77 -12.82 -10.94
C SER A 19 -16.02 -12.60 -9.66
N VAL A 20 -15.05 -11.71 -9.69
CA VAL A 20 -14.32 -11.24 -8.51
C VAL A 20 -14.97 -9.96 -8.00
N ARG A 21 -15.38 -9.97 -6.74
CA ARG A 21 -16.00 -8.80 -6.09
C ARG A 21 -14.98 -7.71 -5.83
N THR A 22 -15.47 -6.48 -5.70
CA THR A 22 -14.68 -5.36 -5.16
C THR A 22 -14.08 -5.72 -3.80
N PRO A 23 -12.76 -5.66 -3.62
CA PRO A 23 -12.12 -6.00 -2.36
C PRO A 23 -12.48 -4.99 -1.26
N GLN A 24 -12.70 -5.49 -0.04
CA GLN A 24 -13.17 -4.72 1.11
C GLN A 24 -12.16 -4.65 2.26
N SER A 25 -11.02 -5.32 2.14
CA SER A 25 -9.96 -5.33 3.15
C SER A 25 -8.59 -5.39 2.49
N ILE A 26 -7.55 -5.00 3.21
CA ILE A 26 -6.17 -5.08 2.73
C ILE A 26 -5.80 -6.50 2.32
N GLN A 27 -6.27 -7.51 3.04
CA GLN A 27 -6.07 -8.92 2.67
C GLN A 27 -6.68 -9.26 1.31
N SER A 28 -7.92 -8.83 1.06
CA SER A 28 -8.55 -9.07 -0.23
C SER A 28 -7.91 -8.27 -1.37
N TYR A 29 -7.35 -7.09 -1.10
CA TYR A 29 -6.53 -6.33 -2.05
C TYR A 29 -5.25 -7.09 -2.42
N ALA A 30 -4.50 -7.56 -1.44
CA ALA A 30 -3.27 -8.34 -1.66
C ALA A 30 -3.55 -9.67 -2.38
N THR A 31 -4.60 -10.39 -1.97
CA THR A 31 -5.05 -11.62 -2.64
C THR A 31 -5.43 -11.35 -4.09
N LEU A 32 -6.17 -10.28 -4.37
CA LEU A 32 -6.55 -9.92 -5.73
C LEU A 32 -5.32 -9.60 -6.58
N ALA A 33 -4.33 -8.89 -6.05
CA ALA A 33 -3.07 -8.63 -6.74
C ALA A 33 -2.34 -9.95 -7.10
N THR A 34 -2.32 -10.90 -6.18
CA THR A 34 -1.73 -12.23 -6.42
C THR A 34 -2.47 -12.98 -7.53
N ILE A 35 -3.81 -13.03 -7.48
CA ILE A 35 -4.64 -13.69 -8.50
C ILE A 35 -4.38 -13.08 -9.87
N VAL A 36 -4.29 -11.75 -9.94
CA VAL A 36 -4.04 -11.06 -11.20
C VAL A 36 -2.65 -11.38 -11.75
N PHE A 37 -1.61 -11.42 -10.92
CA PHE A 37 -0.29 -11.84 -11.34
C PHE A 37 -0.31 -13.27 -11.89
N GLN A 38 -0.94 -14.19 -11.18
CA GLN A 38 -1.01 -15.60 -11.56
C GLN A 38 -1.80 -15.80 -12.86
N THR A 39 -2.95 -15.16 -12.99
CA THR A 39 -3.80 -15.26 -14.19
C THR A 39 -3.08 -14.68 -15.40
N ASN A 40 -2.51 -13.50 -15.29
CA ASN A 40 -1.77 -12.90 -16.40
C ASN A 40 -0.54 -13.72 -16.80
N GLN A 41 0.14 -14.34 -15.82
CA GLN A 41 1.31 -15.17 -16.12
C GLN A 41 0.96 -16.42 -16.93
N ASN A 42 -0.25 -16.93 -16.79
CA ASN A 42 -0.73 -18.06 -17.58
C ASN A 42 -1.06 -17.68 -19.03
N GLU A 43 -1.48 -16.44 -19.26
CA GLU A 43 -1.91 -15.95 -20.57
C GLU A 43 -0.80 -15.18 -21.32
N GLN A 44 0.22 -14.73 -20.62
CA GLN A 44 1.27 -13.87 -21.18
C GLN A 44 2.65 -14.35 -20.80
N HIS A 45 3.57 -14.32 -21.77
CA HIS A 45 4.97 -14.56 -21.52
C HIS A 45 5.67 -13.30 -20.97
N GLY A 46 6.59 -13.50 -20.02
CA GLY A 46 7.40 -12.45 -19.42
C GLY A 46 6.99 -12.06 -18.01
N GLY A 47 7.66 -11.06 -17.47
CA GLY A 47 7.42 -10.57 -16.11
C GLY A 47 6.17 -9.70 -16.00
N GLN A 48 5.60 -9.69 -14.81
CA GLN A 48 4.45 -8.85 -14.45
C GLN A 48 4.91 -7.78 -13.46
N SER A 49 4.39 -6.56 -13.57
CA SER A 49 4.78 -5.47 -12.67
C SER A 49 3.59 -4.64 -12.20
N ILE A 50 3.64 -4.25 -10.93
CA ILE A 50 2.75 -3.23 -10.35
C ILE A 50 3.54 -1.92 -10.23
N PRO A 51 3.20 -0.87 -10.98
CA PRO A 51 3.99 0.36 -11.04
C PRO A 51 3.82 1.29 -9.82
N ALA A 52 2.78 1.13 -9.00
CA ALA A 52 2.50 1.94 -7.82
C ALA A 52 1.75 1.11 -6.76
N PHE A 53 2.47 0.17 -6.16
CA PHE A 53 1.88 -0.82 -5.25
C PHE A 53 1.32 -0.19 -3.98
N ASP A 54 2.03 0.75 -3.38
CA ASP A 54 1.63 1.53 -2.22
C ASP A 54 0.32 2.28 -2.45
N HIS A 55 0.23 3.06 -3.52
CA HIS A 55 -0.99 3.79 -3.91
C HIS A 55 -2.19 2.84 -4.15
N PHE A 56 -1.95 1.64 -4.69
CA PHE A 56 -3.04 0.69 -4.94
C PHE A 56 -3.53 -0.04 -3.73
N MET A 57 -2.66 -0.28 -2.75
CA MET A 57 -3.01 -0.97 -1.52
C MET A 57 -3.60 -0.03 -0.47
N ALA A 58 -3.25 1.26 -0.48
CA ALA A 58 -3.68 2.27 0.48
C ALA A 58 -5.22 2.30 0.71
N PRO A 59 -6.09 2.26 -0.32
CA PRO A 59 -7.53 2.18 -0.11
C PRO A 59 -7.98 0.93 0.63
N GLY A 60 -7.26 -0.20 0.48
CA GLY A 60 -7.50 -1.43 1.21
C GLY A 60 -7.23 -1.29 2.70
N VAL A 61 -6.16 -0.58 3.07
CA VAL A 61 -5.83 -0.24 4.46
C VAL A 61 -6.92 0.62 5.08
N LEU A 62 -7.35 1.69 4.40
CA LEU A 62 -8.40 2.58 4.90
C LEU A 62 -9.73 1.84 5.11
N LYS A 63 -10.13 0.98 4.16
CA LYS A 63 -11.35 0.16 4.30
C LYS A 63 -11.28 -0.78 5.50
N THR A 64 -10.10 -1.40 5.72
CA THR A 64 -9.85 -2.27 6.86
C THR A 64 -9.93 -1.50 8.17
N PHE A 65 -9.30 -0.35 8.25
CA PHE A 65 -9.34 0.52 9.41
C PHE A 65 -10.77 0.95 9.76
N ARG A 66 -11.51 1.45 8.78
CA ARG A 66 -12.91 1.86 8.96
C ARG A 66 -13.80 0.71 9.44
N ARG A 67 -13.55 -0.52 8.96
CA ARG A 67 -14.25 -1.72 9.45
C ARG A 67 -13.95 -1.96 10.92
N HIS A 68 -12.68 -1.96 11.32
CA HIS A 68 -12.30 -2.16 12.73
C HIS A 68 -12.84 -1.07 13.62
N LEU A 69 -12.77 0.19 13.20
CA LEU A 69 -13.32 1.31 13.94
C LEU A 69 -14.83 1.17 14.13
N THR A 70 -15.55 0.77 13.09
CA THR A 70 -17.01 0.48 13.16
C THR A 70 -17.31 -0.65 14.14
N ASP A 71 -16.61 -1.78 14.04
CA ASP A 71 -16.86 -2.95 14.86
C ASP A 71 -16.57 -2.68 16.35
N MET A 72 -15.48 -2.00 16.65
CA MET A 72 -15.09 -1.63 18.01
C MET A 72 -16.05 -0.60 18.62
N THR A 73 -16.53 0.35 17.81
CA THR A 73 -17.53 1.33 18.27
C THR A 73 -18.86 0.65 18.58
N LEU A 74 -19.34 -0.26 17.73
CA LEU A 74 -20.55 -1.05 18.00
C LEU A 74 -20.40 -1.87 19.27
N PHE A 75 -19.27 -2.52 19.46
CA PHE A 75 -18.99 -3.28 20.67
C PHE A 75 -19.08 -2.41 21.94
N LEU A 76 -18.45 -1.24 21.90
CA LEU A 76 -18.50 -0.29 23.02
C LEU A 76 -19.94 0.15 23.34
N CYS A 77 -20.72 0.50 22.31
CA CYS A 77 -22.12 0.88 22.47
C CYS A 77 -22.94 -0.24 23.11
N GLY A 78 -22.75 -1.48 22.66
CA GLY A 78 -23.42 -2.65 23.21
C GLY A 78 -23.08 -2.92 24.69
N VAL A 79 -21.83 -2.73 25.08
CA VAL A 79 -21.37 -2.93 26.48
C VAL A 79 -21.92 -1.85 27.42
N ARG A 80 -22.04 -0.60 26.97
CA ARG A 80 -22.51 0.52 27.78
C ARG A 80 -24.02 0.62 27.93
N GLY A 81 -24.79 -0.10 27.14
CA GLY A 81 -26.26 -0.17 27.25
C GLY A 81 -26.94 1.17 26.91
N GLY A 82 -26.57 1.77 25.79
CA GLY A 82 -27.18 2.99 25.25
C GLY A 82 -27.96 2.74 23.96
N VAL A 83 -28.26 3.82 23.24
CA VAL A 83 -28.82 3.74 21.86
C VAL A 83 -27.84 3.00 20.98
N THR A 84 -28.26 1.88 20.44
CA THR A 84 -27.50 1.08 19.47
C THR A 84 -27.81 1.61 18.07
N LEU A 85 -26.82 2.19 17.42
CA LEU A 85 -26.90 2.48 15.98
C LEU A 85 -26.86 1.16 15.20
N GLU A 86 -27.65 1.11 14.14
CA GLU A 86 -27.52 0.05 13.17
C GLU A 86 -26.11 0.06 12.54
N ARG A 87 -25.54 -1.14 12.31
CA ARG A 87 -24.20 -1.26 11.73
C ARG A 87 -24.03 -0.46 10.41
N ALA A 88 -25.09 -0.41 9.59
CA ALA A 88 -25.07 0.30 8.33
C ALA A 88 -24.95 1.83 8.53
N GLU A 89 -25.66 2.38 9.50
CA GLU A 89 -25.62 3.79 9.87
C GLU A 89 -24.25 4.18 10.39
N LEU A 90 -23.71 3.41 11.33
CA LEU A 90 -22.38 3.68 11.88
C LEU A 90 -21.29 3.57 10.80
N LYS A 91 -21.39 2.60 9.89
CA LYS A 91 -20.48 2.47 8.75
C LYS A 91 -20.52 3.71 7.85
N ALA A 92 -21.71 4.28 7.63
CA ALA A 92 -21.86 5.50 6.84
C ALA A 92 -21.21 6.71 7.54
N LEU A 93 -21.45 6.88 8.84
CA LEU A 93 -20.81 7.94 9.66
C LEU A 93 -19.28 7.82 9.67
N VAL A 94 -18.75 6.62 9.86
CA VAL A 94 -17.30 6.39 9.82
C VAL A 94 -16.75 6.69 8.43
N ALA A 95 -17.45 6.31 7.34
CA ALA A 95 -17.00 6.59 5.98
C ALA A 95 -16.95 8.09 5.68
N GLU A 96 -17.91 8.86 6.21
CA GLU A 96 -18.00 10.31 6.02
C GLU A 96 -16.96 11.10 6.83
N HIS A 97 -16.75 10.71 8.09
CA HIS A 97 -15.97 11.52 9.04
C HIS A 97 -14.52 11.05 9.23
N VAL A 98 -14.16 9.89 8.73
CA VAL A 98 -12.82 9.29 8.87
C VAL A 98 -12.13 9.18 7.51
N PRO A 99 -11.45 10.24 7.05
CA PRO A 99 -10.79 10.25 5.74
C PRO A 99 -9.47 9.47 5.71
N THR A 100 -8.83 9.24 6.86
CA THR A 100 -7.52 8.61 6.99
C THR A 100 -7.41 7.79 8.27
N ILE A 101 -6.41 6.92 8.35
CA ILE A 101 -6.10 6.13 9.54
C ILE A 101 -5.40 6.94 10.64
N GLU A 102 -4.75 8.06 10.31
CA GLU A 102 -4.13 8.93 11.31
C GLU A 102 -5.18 9.63 12.18
N PRO A 103 -4.99 9.62 13.52
CA PRO A 103 -5.87 10.34 14.41
C PRO A 103 -5.59 11.84 14.32
N CYS A 104 -6.32 12.54 13.46
CA CYS A 104 -6.31 13.99 13.51
C CYS A 104 -7.45 14.48 14.42
N GLU A 105 -7.19 15.50 15.24
CA GLU A 105 -8.17 16.07 16.18
C GLU A 105 -9.50 16.42 15.51
N THR A 106 -9.43 16.89 14.27
CA THR A 106 -10.61 17.26 13.48
C THR A 106 -11.45 16.05 13.09
N ALA A 107 -10.83 14.92 12.72
CA ALA A 107 -11.56 13.72 12.34
C ALA A 107 -12.14 12.99 13.55
N VAL A 108 -11.37 12.89 14.64
CA VAL A 108 -11.83 12.34 15.92
C VAL A 108 -13.00 13.17 16.45
N GLY A 109 -12.86 14.50 16.47
CA GLY A 109 -13.92 15.40 16.94
C GLY A 109 -15.19 15.35 16.08
N ARG A 110 -15.08 15.23 14.76
CA ARG A 110 -16.25 15.08 13.88
C ARG A 110 -16.96 13.76 14.11
N LEU A 111 -16.23 12.66 14.21
CA LEU A 111 -16.83 11.35 14.52
C LEU A 111 -17.52 11.37 15.88
N PHE A 112 -16.87 11.96 16.88
CA PHE A 112 -17.44 12.12 18.22
C PHE A 112 -18.74 12.94 18.21
N ALA A 113 -18.76 14.07 17.52
CA ALA A 113 -19.94 14.93 17.39
C ALA A 113 -21.08 14.17 16.66
N ALA A 114 -20.79 13.47 15.60
CA ALA A 114 -21.76 12.68 14.83
C ALA A 114 -22.37 11.55 15.68
N LEU A 115 -21.56 10.83 16.45
CA LEU A 115 -22.04 9.79 17.36
C LEU A 115 -22.96 10.36 18.43
N ARG A 116 -22.62 11.50 19.05
CA ARG A 116 -23.49 12.18 20.04
C ARG A 116 -24.79 12.66 19.43
N GLN A 117 -24.78 13.21 18.22
CA GLN A 117 -26.00 13.62 17.52
C GLN A 117 -26.93 12.43 17.25
N SER A 118 -26.35 11.26 17.05
CA SER A 118 -27.11 9.99 16.89
C SER A 118 -27.54 9.36 18.23
N GLY A 119 -27.37 10.07 19.34
CA GLY A 119 -27.79 9.59 20.67
C GLY A 119 -26.84 8.61 21.35
N VAL A 120 -25.64 8.44 20.82
CA VAL A 120 -24.63 7.55 21.41
C VAL A 120 -23.81 8.30 22.46
N GLU A 121 -23.89 7.85 23.71
CA GLU A 121 -23.09 8.39 24.82
C GLU A 121 -21.71 7.74 24.86
N VAL A 122 -20.71 8.40 24.29
CA VAL A 122 -19.29 7.99 24.31
C VAL A 122 -18.44 9.16 24.84
N ALA A 123 -17.37 8.84 25.53
CA ALA A 123 -16.38 9.83 25.92
C ALA A 123 -15.34 10.01 24.79
N ASP A 124 -14.78 11.22 24.67
CA ASP A 124 -13.73 11.51 23.68
C ASP A 124 -12.52 10.57 23.85
N GLU A 125 -12.16 10.26 25.10
CA GLU A 125 -11.08 9.31 25.40
C GLU A 125 -11.34 7.88 24.88
N ASP A 126 -12.60 7.44 24.90
CA ASP A 126 -12.97 6.12 24.37
C ASP A 126 -12.79 6.07 22.85
N ILE A 127 -13.19 7.14 22.15
CA ILE A 127 -12.98 7.22 20.70
C ILE A 127 -11.49 7.20 20.36
N ARG A 128 -10.66 7.93 21.11
CA ARG A 128 -9.19 7.90 20.91
C ARG A 128 -8.60 6.52 21.19
N ARG A 129 -9.09 5.81 22.20
CA ARG A 129 -8.67 4.43 22.52
C ARG A 129 -9.08 3.46 21.44
N ILE A 130 -10.32 3.53 20.97
CA ILE A 130 -10.84 2.71 19.88
C ILE A 130 -10.05 2.99 18.60
N TRP A 131 -9.78 4.25 18.27
CA TRP A 131 -9.00 4.64 17.10
C TRP A 131 -7.60 4.00 17.12
N ARG A 132 -6.91 4.11 18.24
CA ARG A 132 -5.59 3.49 18.42
C ARG A 132 -5.65 1.98 18.26
N GLN A 133 -6.62 1.33 18.90
CA GLN A 133 -6.79 -0.12 18.78
C GLN A 133 -7.15 -0.56 17.36
N ALA A 134 -7.98 0.20 16.66
CA ALA A 134 -8.30 -0.03 15.24
C ALA A 134 -7.06 0.13 14.35
N TYR A 135 -6.23 1.14 14.63
CA TYR A 135 -4.96 1.34 13.94
C TYR A 135 -4.00 0.14 14.14
N ASP A 136 -3.78 -0.27 15.37
CA ASP A 136 -2.88 -1.39 15.70
C ASP A 136 -3.37 -2.71 15.09
N THR A 137 -4.68 -2.93 15.07
CA THR A 137 -5.28 -4.12 14.44
C THR A 137 -5.14 -4.06 12.93
N THR A 138 -5.37 -2.89 12.31
CA THR A 138 -5.19 -2.68 10.87
C THR A 138 -3.74 -2.89 10.46
N ARG A 139 -2.78 -2.39 11.25
CA ARG A 139 -1.36 -2.59 10.99
C ARG A 139 -0.99 -4.07 10.97
N ARG A 140 -1.44 -4.85 11.98
CA ARG A 140 -1.21 -6.30 12.03
C ARG A 140 -1.83 -7.02 10.83
N GLU A 141 -3.04 -6.64 10.45
CA GLU A 141 -3.72 -7.22 9.29
C GLU A 141 -3.03 -6.84 7.97
N THR A 142 -2.46 -5.63 7.89
CA THR A 142 -1.66 -5.19 6.75
C THR A 142 -0.36 -5.99 6.67
N HIS A 143 0.31 -6.19 7.80
CA HIS A 143 1.50 -7.04 7.87
C HIS A 143 1.23 -8.46 7.36
N GLN A 144 0.20 -9.11 7.88
CA GLN A 144 -0.22 -10.45 7.45
C GLN A 144 -0.59 -10.49 5.94
N ALA A 145 -1.19 -9.43 5.44
CA ALA A 145 -1.51 -9.33 4.00
C ALA A 145 -0.24 -9.24 3.15
N MET A 146 0.77 -8.51 3.58
CA MET A 146 2.07 -8.40 2.88
C MET A 146 2.86 -9.71 2.97
N GLU A 147 2.89 -10.33 4.14
CA GLU A 147 3.46 -11.66 4.33
C GLU A 147 2.80 -12.69 3.39
N GLY A 148 1.47 -12.78 3.41
CA GLY A 148 0.73 -13.67 2.52
C GLY A 148 0.96 -13.39 1.04
N PHE A 149 1.10 -12.11 0.65
CA PHE A 149 1.44 -11.71 -0.71
C PHE A 149 2.82 -12.22 -1.14
N ILE A 150 3.83 -12.04 -0.29
CA ILE A 150 5.19 -12.53 -0.54
C ILE A 150 5.19 -14.06 -0.62
N HIS A 151 4.60 -14.75 0.36
CA HIS A 151 4.54 -16.21 0.37
C HIS A 151 3.87 -16.79 -0.88
N ASN A 152 2.72 -16.26 -1.27
CA ASN A 152 2.00 -16.73 -2.46
C ASN A 152 2.82 -16.59 -3.74
N LEU A 153 3.58 -15.50 -3.90
CA LEU A 153 4.39 -15.28 -5.10
C LEU A 153 5.66 -16.15 -5.13
N ASN A 154 6.06 -16.74 -4.02
CA ASN A 154 7.22 -17.63 -3.93
C ASN A 154 6.84 -19.13 -3.92
N THR A 155 5.60 -19.47 -3.55
CA THR A 155 5.18 -20.86 -3.36
C THR A 155 4.20 -21.36 -4.40
N MET A 156 3.41 -20.47 -5.03
CA MET A 156 2.40 -20.87 -5.99
C MET A 156 2.96 -20.91 -7.43
N HIS A 157 3.02 -22.09 -7.97
CA HIS A 157 3.50 -22.36 -9.32
C HIS A 157 2.35 -22.26 -10.32
N SER A 158 2.19 -21.10 -10.94
CA SER A 158 1.13 -20.84 -11.93
C SER A 158 1.64 -20.70 -13.37
N ARG A 159 2.96 -20.68 -13.55
CA ARG A 159 3.60 -20.54 -14.86
C ARG A 159 3.88 -21.92 -15.49
N GLY A 160 3.85 -21.98 -16.81
CA GLY A 160 4.21 -23.20 -17.56
C GLY A 160 5.58 -23.74 -17.15
N GLY A 161 5.70 -25.06 -16.99
CA GLY A 161 6.92 -25.70 -16.49
C GLY A 161 7.10 -25.66 -14.97
N ASN A 162 6.01 -25.48 -14.22
CA ASN A 162 6.01 -25.47 -12.75
C ASN A 162 6.89 -24.35 -12.15
N GLN A 163 6.87 -23.16 -12.75
CA GLN A 163 7.65 -22.02 -12.30
C GLN A 163 6.78 -21.06 -11.47
N VAL A 164 7.40 -20.38 -10.51
CA VAL A 164 6.77 -19.27 -9.80
C VAL A 164 6.55 -18.05 -10.72
N VAL A 165 5.63 -17.18 -10.32
CA VAL A 165 5.30 -15.98 -11.10
C VAL A 165 6.45 -14.98 -11.06
N PHE A 166 6.99 -14.63 -12.22
CA PHE A 166 8.01 -13.59 -12.34
C PHE A 166 7.34 -12.22 -12.15
N SER A 167 7.36 -11.73 -10.93
CA SER A 167 6.61 -10.56 -10.48
C SER A 167 7.53 -9.46 -9.95
N SER A 168 7.10 -8.22 -10.07
CA SER A 168 7.75 -7.07 -9.48
C SER A 168 6.74 -6.03 -8.98
N VAL A 169 7.12 -5.28 -7.95
CA VAL A 169 6.33 -4.18 -7.39
C VAL A 169 7.19 -2.95 -7.26
N ASN A 170 6.63 -1.79 -7.61
CA ASN A 170 7.26 -0.49 -7.44
C ASN A 170 6.45 0.30 -6.42
N TYR A 171 7.11 0.97 -5.48
CA TYR A 171 6.51 1.70 -4.38
C TYR A 171 7.48 2.75 -3.82
N GLY A 172 7.08 3.52 -2.83
CA GLY A 172 7.94 4.48 -2.13
C GLY A 172 7.50 5.95 -2.27
N THR A 173 6.50 6.24 -3.10
CA THR A 173 6.05 7.60 -3.38
C THR A 173 4.69 7.96 -2.78
N ASP A 174 3.94 7.02 -2.26
CA ASP A 174 2.75 7.34 -1.48
C ASP A 174 3.15 7.76 -0.06
N PHE A 175 2.85 9.01 0.27
CA PHE A 175 3.07 9.57 1.59
C PHE A 175 1.77 9.71 2.40
N SER A 176 0.66 9.15 1.92
CA SER A 176 -0.52 8.98 2.76
C SER A 176 -0.22 8.05 3.93
N PRO A 177 -0.85 8.21 5.09
CA PRO A 177 -0.65 7.30 6.23
C PRO A 177 -0.90 5.85 5.86
N GLU A 178 -1.85 5.58 5.00
CA GLU A 178 -2.22 4.27 4.48
C GLU A 178 -1.12 3.68 3.59
N GLY A 179 -0.62 4.46 2.62
CA GLY A 179 0.46 4.05 1.73
C GLY A 179 1.77 3.82 2.49
N ARG A 180 2.08 4.69 3.44
CA ARG A 180 3.24 4.53 4.33
C ARG A 180 3.15 3.25 5.16
N MET A 181 1.95 2.89 5.66
CA MET A 181 1.72 1.61 6.35
C MET A 181 2.00 0.43 5.42
N VAL A 182 1.52 0.46 4.18
CA VAL A 182 1.81 -0.59 3.19
C VAL A 182 3.31 -0.74 2.95
N ILE A 183 4.03 0.36 2.75
CA ILE A 183 5.47 0.34 2.50
C ILE A 183 6.20 -0.29 3.70
N ARG A 184 5.90 0.17 4.91
CA ARG A 184 6.54 -0.32 6.14
C ARG A 184 6.30 -1.81 6.36
N GLU A 185 5.05 -2.26 6.25
CA GLU A 185 4.72 -3.65 6.49
C GLU A 185 5.22 -4.58 5.37
N LEU A 186 5.35 -4.09 4.14
CA LEU A 186 6.00 -4.85 3.06
C LEU A 186 7.51 -5.03 3.32
N LEU A 187 8.19 -3.96 3.76
CA LEU A 187 9.61 -4.03 4.12
C LEU A 187 9.83 -4.96 5.32
N SER A 188 8.99 -4.87 6.36
CA SER A 188 9.06 -5.76 7.52
C SER A 188 8.88 -7.22 7.13
N ALA A 189 7.83 -7.56 6.39
CA ALA A 189 7.58 -8.92 5.92
C ALA A 189 8.72 -9.44 5.01
N THR A 190 9.41 -8.55 4.29
CA THR A 190 10.56 -8.92 3.46
C THR A 190 11.77 -9.30 4.31
N ILE A 191 12.02 -8.60 5.42
CA ILE A 191 13.11 -8.93 6.36
C ILE A 191 12.81 -10.25 7.09
N GLU A 192 11.58 -10.47 7.49
CA GLU A 192 11.13 -11.70 8.16
C GLU A 192 11.29 -12.93 7.26
N GLY A 193 11.16 -12.72 5.95
CA GLY A 193 11.40 -13.74 4.94
C GLY A 193 10.29 -14.80 4.85
N LEU A 194 10.64 -15.97 4.32
CA LEU A 194 9.76 -17.12 4.23
C LEU A 194 9.95 -18.01 5.48
N GLY A 195 9.05 -18.93 5.70
CA GLY A 195 8.88 -19.78 6.91
C GLY A 195 10.06 -20.09 7.83
N HIS A 196 11.29 -20.15 7.30
CA HIS A 196 12.53 -20.35 8.09
C HIS A 196 13.51 -19.17 7.92
N GLY A 197 13.04 -18.01 7.50
CA GLY A 197 13.87 -16.82 7.29
C GLY A 197 14.61 -16.81 5.95
N GLU A 198 14.18 -17.62 4.98
CA GLU A 198 14.72 -17.57 3.63
C GLU A 198 14.35 -16.27 2.94
N VAL A 199 15.30 -15.67 2.27
CA VAL A 199 15.08 -14.44 1.50
C VAL A 199 14.11 -14.70 0.35
N PRO A 200 12.99 -13.96 0.26
CA PRO A 200 12.04 -14.13 -0.84
C PRO A 200 12.66 -13.69 -2.17
N VAL A 201 12.44 -14.49 -3.22
CA VAL A 201 12.90 -14.15 -4.57
C VAL A 201 11.92 -13.22 -5.28
N PHE A 202 10.62 -13.36 -4.99
CA PHE A 202 9.53 -12.59 -5.56
C PHE A 202 8.63 -11.98 -4.47
N PRO A 203 7.99 -10.84 -4.79
CA PRO A 203 8.20 -10.02 -5.98
C PRO A 203 9.56 -9.31 -5.93
N ILE A 204 10.15 -9.04 -7.09
CA ILE A 204 11.27 -8.10 -7.19
C ILE A 204 10.75 -6.73 -6.75
N GLN A 205 11.35 -6.15 -5.73
CA GLN A 205 10.90 -4.90 -5.12
C GLN A 205 11.75 -3.73 -5.60
N ILE A 206 11.09 -2.64 -5.94
CA ILE A 206 11.72 -1.41 -6.41
C ILE A 206 11.18 -0.24 -5.58
N PHE A 207 12.06 0.32 -4.76
CA PHE A 207 11.77 1.54 -4.01
C PHE A 207 12.07 2.76 -4.89
N LYS A 208 11.08 3.60 -5.11
CA LYS A 208 11.21 4.84 -5.88
C LYS A 208 11.68 5.96 -4.97
N VAL A 209 12.83 6.53 -5.31
CA VAL A 209 13.40 7.68 -4.62
C VAL A 209 13.04 8.95 -5.38
N LYS A 210 12.40 9.89 -4.69
CA LYS A 210 11.95 11.17 -5.23
C LYS A 210 12.27 12.28 -4.25
N GLU A 211 12.93 13.35 -4.76
CA GLU A 211 13.20 14.55 -3.99
C GLU A 211 11.89 15.19 -3.50
N GLY A 212 11.86 15.60 -2.23
CA GLY A 212 10.68 16.15 -1.56
C GLY A 212 9.67 15.12 -1.09
N VAL A 213 9.79 13.85 -1.48
CA VAL A 213 8.91 12.75 -1.04
C VAL A 213 9.63 11.77 -0.13
N SER A 214 10.70 11.15 -0.63
CA SER A 214 11.50 10.16 0.10
C SER A 214 12.94 10.58 0.32
N TRP A 215 13.37 11.69 -0.27
CA TRP A 215 14.73 12.19 -0.12
C TRP A 215 14.79 13.71 -0.11
N SER A 216 15.68 14.28 0.71
CA SER A 216 16.14 15.66 0.64
C SER A 216 17.57 15.74 1.16
N GLU A 217 18.33 16.72 0.68
CA GLU A 217 19.71 16.95 1.13
C GLU A 217 19.76 17.33 2.63
N GLU A 218 18.76 18.07 3.12
CA GLU A 218 18.66 18.50 4.50
C GLU A 218 18.45 17.29 5.44
N ASP A 219 17.51 16.40 5.11
CA ASP A 219 17.23 15.21 5.92
C ASP A 219 18.39 14.21 5.86
N TYR A 220 19.06 14.11 4.69
CA TYR A 220 20.27 13.32 4.56
C TYR A 220 21.39 13.85 5.47
N ALA A 221 21.65 15.16 5.48
CA ALA A 221 22.65 15.76 6.35
C ALA A 221 22.33 15.55 7.84
N ALA A 222 21.04 15.63 8.21
CA ALA A 222 20.58 15.34 9.59
C ALA A 222 20.81 13.87 9.95
N ALA A 223 20.50 12.93 9.06
CA ALA A 223 20.71 11.50 9.28
C ALA A 223 22.19 11.13 9.40
N VAL A 224 23.05 11.71 8.56
CA VAL A 224 24.50 11.47 8.61
C VAL A 224 25.13 12.02 9.89
N LYS A 225 24.63 13.17 10.38
CA LYS A 225 25.12 13.79 11.62
C LYS A 225 24.88 12.93 12.85
N ASP A 226 23.77 12.22 12.92
CA ASP A 226 23.41 11.34 14.04
C ASP A 226 22.78 10.04 13.51
N PHE A 227 23.63 9.22 12.90
CA PHE A 227 23.21 8.02 12.17
C PHE A 227 22.48 7.01 13.07
N ASP A 228 22.95 6.83 14.30
CA ASP A 228 22.32 5.88 15.23
C ASP A 228 20.91 6.30 15.61
N LYS A 229 20.67 7.60 15.84
CA LYS A 229 19.32 8.12 16.09
C LYS A 229 18.44 8.05 14.85
N ALA A 230 19.00 8.26 13.67
CA ALA A 230 18.27 8.11 12.43
C ALA A 230 17.77 6.66 12.26
N LEU A 231 18.63 5.68 12.52
CA LEU A 231 18.26 4.26 12.50
C LEU A 231 17.27 3.86 13.60
N ALA A 232 17.35 4.50 14.75
CA ALA A 232 16.44 4.27 15.87
C ALA A 232 15.06 4.94 15.67
N GLY A 233 14.88 5.76 14.60
CA GLY A 233 13.66 6.51 14.34
C GLY A 233 13.44 7.69 15.30
N GLU A 234 14.50 8.17 15.97
CA GLU A 234 14.44 9.26 16.92
C GLU A 234 14.51 10.64 16.26
N ILE A 235 14.87 10.70 14.99
CA ILE A 235 14.90 11.94 14.19
C ILE A 235 13.57 12.10 13.45
N LYS A 236 12.95 13.25 13.62
CA LYS A 236 11.79 13.64 12.83
C LYS A 236 12.26 14.35 11.57
N PHE A 237 12.12 13.68 10.43
CA PHE A 237 12.47 14.22 9.12
C PHE A 237 11.37 15.14 8.59
N LYS A 238 11.75 16.08 7.73
CA LYS A 238 10.82 16.98 7.03
C LYS A 238 10.19 16.32 5.83
N THR A 239 10.97 15.49 5.14
CA THR A 239 10.53 14.73 3.97
C THR A 239 9.64 13.55 4.41
N PRO A 240 8.43 13.41 3.87
CA PRO A 240 7.43 12.48 4.39
C PRO A 240 7.88 11.02 4.50
N ASN A 241 8.62 10.53 3.51
CA ASN A 241 9.04 9.13 3.41
C ASN A 241 10.55 8.92 3.57
N PHE A 242 11.27 9.87 4.17
CA PHE A 242 12.72 9.69 4.38
C PHE A 242 13.03 8.57 5.39
N ASP A 243 12.22 8.43 6.43
CA ASP A 243 12.29 7.30 7.37
C ASP A 243 12.08 5.95 6.67
N LEU A 244 11.14 5.88 5.73
CA LEU A 244 10.92 4.68 4.93
C LEU A 244 12.06 4.39 3.96
N LEU A 245 12.76 5.40 3.46
CA LEU A 245 13.98 5.21 2.69
C LEU A 245 15.09 4.58 3.55
N ILE A 246 15.24 5.01 4.81
CA ILE A 246 16.18 4.40 5.76
C ILE A 246 15.80 2.93 6.00
N GLU A 247 14.53 2.64 6.25
CA GLU A 247 14.03 1.27 6.41
C GLU A 247 14.27 0.43 5.15
N ALA A 248 14.06 0.99 3.95
CA ALA A 248 14.34 0.32 2.68
C ALA A 248 15.83 -0.01 2.50
N CYS A 249 16.73 0.92 2.84
CA CYS A 249 18.17 0.68 2.81
C CYS A 249 18.57 -0.43 3.79
N ARG A 250 18.00 -0.43 5.00
CA ARG A 250 18.21 -1.50 6.00
C ARG A 250 17.72 -2.84 5.47
N THR A 251 16.52 -2.87 4.88
CA THR A 251 15.95 -4.09 4.30
C THR A 251 16.85 -4.65 3.19
N THR A 252 17.34 -3.80 2.29
CA THR A 252 18.25 -4.20 1.21
C THR A 252 19.54 -4.79 1.74
N SER A 253 20.07 -4.30 2.86
CA SER A 253 21.31 -4.82 3.45
C SER A 253 21.18 -6.26 3.98
N VAL A 254 19.95 -6.71 4.26
CA VAL A 254 19.66 -8.04 4.81
C VAL A 254 19.06 -8.97 3.75
N ALA A 255 18.07 -8.47 2.99
CA ALA A 255 17.24 -9.28 2.11
C ALA A 255 17.52 -9.08 0.60
N LEU A 256 18.52 -8.30 0.21
CA LEU A 256 18.87 -7.94 -1.18
C LEU A 256 17.80 -7.13 -1.92
N PHE A 257 16.68 -6.86 -1.31
CA PHE A 257 15.57 -6.02 -1.80
C PHE A 257 15.23 -4.97 -0.74
N PRO A 258 14.64 -3.83 -1.17
CA PRO A 258 14.34 -3.41 -2.53
C PRO A 258 15.55 -2.91 -3.33
N ASN A 259 15.45 -2.92 -4.66
CA ASN A 259 16.30 -2.09 -5.53
C ASN A 259 15.78 -0.65 -5.53
N PHE A 260 16.62 0.32 -5.92
CA PHE A 260 16.25 1.73 -5.89
C PHE A 260 16.10 2.30 -7.30
N MET A 261 15.04 3.09 -7.53
CA MET A 261 14.77 3.81 -8.75
C MET A 261 14.75 5.32 -8.46
N PHE A 262 15.67 6.05 -9.05
CA PHE A 262 15.78 7.50 -8.85
C PHE A 262 14.91 8.24 -9.89
N LEU A 263 13.80 8.83 -9.43
CA LEU A 263 12.85 9.52 -10.30
C LEU A 263 13.36 10.87 -10.78
N ASP A 264 14.32 11.47 -10.07
CA ASP A 264 14.92 12.76 -10.43
C ASP A 264 16.06 12.68 -11.44
N ALA A 265 16.48 11.47 -11.81
CA ALA A 265 17.43 11.31 -12.90
C ALA A 265 16.85 11.94 -14.18
N PRO A 266 17.67 12.67 -14.98
CA PRO A 266 17.16 13.46 -16.12
C PRO A 266 16.27 12.67 -17.09
N PHE A 267 16.57 11.39 -17.29
CA PHE A 267 15.82 10.50 -18.18
C PHE A 267 14.55 9.90 -17.54
N ASN A 268 14.35 10.08 -16.24
CA ASN A 268 13.17 9.59 -15.50
C ASN A 268 12.16 10.68 -15.16
N ARG A 269 12.56 11.95 -15.29
CA ARG A 269 11.70 13.08 -14.99
C ARG A 269 10.52 13.15 -15.94
N HIS A 270 9.36 13.50 -15.38
CA HIS A 270 8.16 13.77 -16.14
C HIS A 270 7.67 15.19 -15.87
N GLU A 271 7.39 15.94 -16.94
CA GLU A 271 7.01 17.35 -16.87
C GLU A 271 5.67 17.63 -16.16
N LYS A 272 4.76 16.65 -16.19
CA LYS A 272 3.45 16.72 -15.52
C LYS A 272 3.46 16.30 -14.06
N TRP A 273 4.57 15.72 -13.57
CA TRP A 273 4.63 15.27 -12.19
C TRP A 273 4.57 16.46 -11.22
N ARG A 274 3.65 16.44 -10.27
CA ARG A 274 3.51 17.43 -9.19
C ARG A 274 3.26 16.71 -7.89
N ILE A 275 3.82 17.22 -6.80
CA ILE A 275 3.70 16.60 -5.46
C ILE A 275 2.27 16.64 -4.92
N ASP A 276 1.52 17.67 -5.27
CA ASP A 276 0.13 17.91 -4.87
C ASP A 276 -0.90 17.20 -5.73
N ASP A 277 -0.49 16.58 -6.85
CA ASP A 277 -1.38 15.80 -7.70
C ASP A 277 -1.63 14.41 -7.06
N PRO A 278 -2.88 14.06 -6.70
CA PRO A 278 -3.21 12.75 -6.16
C PRO A 278 -2.90 11.60 -7.14
N ASP A 279 -2.90 11.89 -8.43
CA ASP A 279 -2.62 10.92 -9.49
C ASP A 279 -1.16 10.97 -9.98
N ARG A 280 -0.25 11.65 -9.27
CA ARG A 280 1.16 11.83 -9.65
C ARG A 280 1.90 10.52 -9.97
N PHE A 281 1.49 9.41 -9.33
CA PHE A 281 2.08 8.10 -9.57
C PHE A 281 1.94 7.61 -11.02
N ARG A 282 1.00 8.16 -11.79
CA ARG A 282 0.83 7.87 -13.24
C ARG A 282 1.97 8.44 -14.08
N TYR A 283 2.65 9.46 -13.58
CA TYR A 283 3.75 10.14 -14.24
C TYR A 283 5.12 9.68 -13.75
N GLU A 284 5.17 8.56 -13.05
CA GLU A 284 6.38 7.97 -12.53
C GLU A 284 6.85 6.81 -13.39
N VAL A 285 8.15 6.76 -13.63
CA VAL A 285 8.77 5.58 -14.23
C VAL A 285 8.61 4.38 -13.30
N ALA A 286 8.46 3.20 -13.88
CA ALA A 286 8.50 1.94 -13.15
C ALA A 286 9.42 0.95 -13.84
N THR A 287 9.80 -0.10 -13.12
CA THR A 287 10.50 -1.23 -13.72
C THR A 287 9.62 -2.46 -13.76
N MET A 288 9.83 -3.27 -14.79
CA MET A 288 9.32 -4.63 -14.88
C MET A 288 10.52 -5.57 -14.70
N GLY A 289 10.46 -6.41 -13.67
CA GLY A 289 11.63 -7.13 -13.22
C GLY A 289 12.69 -6.17 -12.65
N CYS A 290 13.94 -6.59 -12.64
CA CYS A 290 15.04 -5.83 -12.03
C CYS A 290 15.66 -4.75 -12.93
N ARG A 291 15.37 -4.74 -14.25
CA ARG A 291 16.12 -3.89 -15.20
C ARG A 291 15.29 -3.26 -16.31
N THR A 292 14.11 -3.76 -16.63
CA THR A 292 13.32 -3.25 -17.75
C THR A 292 12.58 -1.99 -17.31
N ARG A 293 13.08 -0.84 -17.75
CA ARG A 293 12.42 0.46 -17.52
C ARG A 293 11.15 0.56 -18.37
N VAL A 294 10.05 0.95 -17.74
CA VAL A 294 8.75 1.15 -18.39
C VAL A 294 8.31 2.58 -18.15
N PHE A 295 8.39 3.42 -19.16
CA PHE A 295 8.06 4.83 -19.05
C PHE A 295 7.59 5.46 -20.37
N GLU A 296 8.21 5.12 -21.51
CA GLU A 296 7.92 5.72 -22.80
C GLU A 296 6.94 4.90 -23.63
N ASN A 297 6.11 5.61 -24.36
CA ASN A 297 5.19 5.04 -25.32
C ASN A 297 5.56 5.56 -26.70
N LEU A 298 5.58 4.70 -27.71
CA LEU A 298 5.76 5.15 -29.11
C LEU A 298 4.57 5.98 -29.59
N HIS A 299 3.39 5.67 -29.05
CA HIS A 299 2.14 6.36 -29.37
C HIS A 299 1.41 6.68 -28.06
N GLY A 300 1.37 7.96 -27.69
CA GLY A 300 0.70 8.43 -26.49
C GLY A 300 1.60 9.02 -25.42
N GLU A 301 1.06 9.20 -24.22
CA GLU A 301 1.77 9.82 -23.11
C GLU A 301 2.89 8.95 -22.54
N LYS A 302 3.95 9.59 -22.05
CA LYS A 302 4.97 8.94 -21.24
C LYS A 302 4.33 8.48 -19.94
N SER A 303 4.23 7.16 -19.73
CA SER A 303 3.66 6.59 -18.53
C SER A 303 4.07 5.13 -18.41
N SER A 304 4.29 4.68 -17.17
CA SER A 304 4.41 3.25 -16.85
C SER A 304 3.05 2.56 -16.72
N TRP A 305 1.97 3.34 -16.74
CA TRP A 305 0.62 2.91 -16.55
C TRP A 305 0.02 2.22 -17.79
N GLY A 306 -0.78 1.20 -17.58
CA GLY A 306 -1.58 0.59 -18.64
C GLY A 306 -0.81 -0.15 -19.73
N ARG A 307 0.41 -0.58 -19.46
CA ARG A 307 1.21 -1.33 -20.43
C ARG A 307 1.04 -2.83 -20.31
N GLY A 308 0.97 -3.51 -21.43
CA GLY A 308 0.93 -4.93 -21.53
C GLY A 308 1.66 -5.48 -22.72
N ASN A 309 2.25 -6.66 -22.54
CA ASN A 309 2.65 -7.47 -23.64
C ASN A 309 1.44 -8.32 -24.07
N LEU A 310 0.95 -8.08 -25.28
CA LEU A 310 0.08 -9.02 -25.93
C LEU A 310 1.00 -10.10 -26.51
N SER A 311 0.85 -11.34 -26.06
CA SER A 311 1.42 -12.45 -26.82
C SER A 311 0.56 -12.63 -28.07
N PHE A 312 1.19 -12.55 -29.22
CA PHE A 312 0.56 -13.02 -30.45
C PHE A 312 0.70 -14.55 -30.47
N THR A 313 -0.37 -15.23 -30.20
CA THR A 313 -0.54 -16.64 -30.53
C THR A 313 -1.44 -16.73 -31.74
#